data_7cb98a6f74af962374f0728fd1d22f7a
#
_entry.id   7cb98a6f74af962374f0728fd1d22f7a
#
_cell.length_a   1.000
_cell.length_b   1.000
_cell.length_c   1.000
_cell.angle_alpha   90.00
_cell.angle_beta   90.00
_cell.angle_gamma   90.00
#
_symmetry.space_group_name_H-M   'P 1'
#
loop_
_entity.id
_entity.type
_entity.pdbx_description
1 polymer ?
#
loop_
_entity_poly.entity_id
_entity_poly.type
_entity_poly.pdbx_seq_one_letter_code
_entity_poly.pdbx_strand_id
1 'polypeptide(L)'
;MARKNGCHRRKAALLMRLVIDMQGAQTASRDRGIGRYTLSLVRRLIQIAEQHEVILFINAALREGADALIAEFRQQLPREQIVVFEPMAPLSFSAVGNRARVLAMETMREAMLVDLEPDVVLLTSLFEGYNDDALTSVGAYSNKIATAVIHYDLIPLAIPEYLSAASQAHFFQRKVEQLQSADLLLAISQASCDDAIERLELVAEQVVNIGAAVEQGFFPDSDSSALARASH
;
A
#
# COMPACT_ATOMS: atom_id res chain seq x y z
N MET A 1 -21.90 -5.68 -54.08
CA MET A 1 -22.28 -5.81 -52.65
C MET A 1 -21.24 -6.67 -51.97
N ALA A 2 -20.27 -6.04 -51.31
CA ALA A 2 -19.23 -6.72 -50.53
C ALA A 2 -19.45 -6.42 -49.07
N ARG A 3 -19.81 -7.43 -48.28
CA ARG A 3 -19.96 -7.32 -46.83
C ARG A 3 -18.56 -7.29 -46.19
N LYS A 4 -18.21 -6.16 -45.58
CA LYS A 4 -17.04 -6.06 -44.71
C LYS A 4 -17.38 -6.73 -43.36
N ASN A 5 -16.87 -7.96 -43.19
CA ASN A 5 -16.84 -8.59 -41.85
C ASN A 5 -15.74 -7.92 -41.03
N GLY A 6 -16.13 -7.00 -40.18
CA GLY A 6 -15.28 -6.43 -39.16
C GLY A 6 -14.99 -7.49 -38.11
N CYS A 7 -13.83 -8.12 -38.19
CA CYS A 7 -13.30 -9.00 -37.15
C CYS A 7 -12.88 -8.14 -35.95
N HIS A 8 -13.78 -7.97 -34.98
CA HIS A 8 -13.42 -7.46 -33.64
C HIS A 8 -12.62 -8.56 -32.95
N ARG A 9 -11.30 -8.59 -33.15
CA ARG A 9 -10.38 -9.26 -32.24
C ARG A 9 -10.55 -8.58 -30.89
N ARG A 10 -11.36 -9.16 -29.98
CA ARG A 10 -11.21 -8.91 -28.56
C ARG A 10 -9.78 -9.29 -28.22
N LYS A 11 -8.93 -8.30 -27.86
CA LYS A 11 -7.67 -8.60 -27.18
C LYS A 11 -8.05 -9.45 -25.97
N ALA A 12 -7.60 -10.69 -25.91
CA ALA A 12 -7.66 -11.46 -24.67
C ALA A 12 -7.00 -10.59 -23.61
N ALA A 13 -7.76 -10.16 -22.62
CA ALA A 13 -7.21 -9.41 -21.51
C ALA A 13 -6.18 -10.33 -20.84
N LEU A 14 -4.95 -9.88 -20.72
CA LEU A 14 -3.91 -10.63 -20.02
C LEU A 14 -4.37 -10.80 -18.57
N LEU A 15 -4.43 -12.04 -18.09
CA LEU A 15 -4.63 -12.35 -16.70
C LEU A 15 -3.48 -11.72 -15.90
N MET A 16 -3.78 -10.93 -14.90
CA MET A 16 -2.78 -10.27 -14.05
C MET A 16 -2.90 -10.81 -12.64
N ARG A 17 -1.77 -11.10 -12.00
CA ARG A 17 -1.67 -11.46 -10.59
C ARG A 17 -1.18 -10.24 -9.79
N LEU A 18 -2.08 -9.68 -9.01
CA LEU A 18 -1.82 -8.54 -8.12
C LEU A 18 -1.65 -9.02 -6.69
N VAL A 19 -0.47 -8.87 -6.11
CA VAL A 19 -0.24 -9.10 -4.67
C VAL A 19 -0.34 -7.79 -3.94
N ILE A 20 -1.20 -7.70 -2.94
CA ILE A 20 -1.43 -6.49 -2.14
C ILE A 20 -0.86 -6.69 -0.73
N ASP A 21 0.15 -5.92 -0.37
CA ASP A 21 0.65 -5.85 1.00
C ASP A 21 -0.33 -5.04 1.87
N MET A 22 -0.91 -5.71 2.86
CA MET A 22 -2.00 -5.18 3.68
C MET A 22 -1.52 -4.46 4.95
N GLN A 23 -0.22 -4.25 5.15
CA GLN A 23 0.30 -3.75 6.42
C GLN A 23 -0.16 -2.32 6.75
N GLY A 24 -0.48 -1.47 5.76
CA GLY A 24 -1.12 -0.18 5.99
C GLY A 24 -2.49 -0.27 6.69
N ALA A 25 -3.16 -1.43 6.62
CA ALA A 25 -4.40 -1.71 7.33
C ALA A 25 -4.22 -2.62 8.56
N GLN A 26 -2.98 -2.93 8.96
CA GLN A 26 -2.71 -3.81 10.13
C GLN A 26 -2.11 -3.07 11.33
N THR A 27 -1.40 -1.95 11.10
CA THR A 27 -0.75 -1.15 12.14
C THR A 27 -1.74 -0.25 12.88
N ALA A 28 -1.25 0.62 13.76
CA ALA A 28 -2.05 1.68 14.40
C ALA A 28 -2.70 2.64 13.38
N SER A 29 -2.24 2.62 12.11
CA SER A 29 -2.84 3.36 11.00
C SER A 29 -4.20 2.79 10.56
N ARG A 30 -4.53 1.55 10.98
CA ARG A 30 -5.77 0.82 10.62
C ARG A 30 -7.05 1.63 10.86
N ASP A 31 -7.13 2.29 11.99
CA ASP A 31 -8.31 3.06 12.39
C ASP A 31 -8.26 4.53 11.95
N ARG A 32 -7.19 4.92 11.23
CA ARG A 32 -6.94 6.25 10.69
C ARG A 32 -7.16 6.32 9.18
N GLY A 33 -6.84 7.46 8.57
CA GLY A 33 -7.02 7.70 7.14
C GLY A 33 -6.36 6.64 6.24
N ILE A 34 -5.10 6.28 6.51
CA ILE A 34 -4.34 5.30 5.72
C ILE A 34 -5.04 3.93 5.72
N GLY A 35 -5.38 3.40 6.90
CA GLY A 35 -6.01 2.09 7.00
C GLY A 35 -7.41 2.06 6.38
N ARG A 36 -8.23 3.09 6.62
CA ARG A 36 -9.56 3.22 6.00
C ARG A 36 -9.47 3.29 4.48
N TYR A 37 -8.54 4.10 3.96
CA TYR A 37 -8.30 4.21 2.53
C TYR A 37 -7.88 2.85 1.94
N THR A 38 -6.90 2.18 2.58
CA THR A 38 -6.43 0.85 2.19
C THR A 38 -7.59 -0.15 2.10
N LEU A 39 -8.40 -0.25 3.16
CA LEU A 39 -9.53 -1.19 3.20
C LEU A 39 -10.56 -0.90 2.10
N SER A 40 -10.93 0.37 1.93
CA SER A 40 -11.91 0.78 0.91
C SER A 40 -11.39 0.50 -0.50
N LEU A 41 -10.12 0.79 -0.76
CA LEU A 41 -9.47 0.51 -2.04
C LEU A 41 -9.44 -0.99 -2.33
N VAL A 42 -8.99 -1.80 -1.37
CA VAL A 42 -8.83 -3.25 -1.55
C VAL A 42 -10.19 -3.94 -1.73
N ARG A 43 -11.19 -3.58 -0.95
CA ARG A 43 -12.58 -4.06 -1.14
C ARG A 43 -13.05 -3.80 -2.57
N ARG A 44 -12.78 -2.59 -3.07
CA ARG A 44 -13.19 -2.23 -4.42
C ARG A 44 -12.40 -2.95 -5.48
N LEU A 45 -11.08 -3.08 -5.33
CA LEU A 45 -10.22 -3.84 -6.24
C LEU A 45 -10.70 -5.29 -6.37
N ILE A 46 -10.99 -5.98 -5.26
CA ILE A 46 -11.51 -7.35 -5.27
C ILE A 46 -12.83 -7.43 -6.05
N GLN A 47 -13.75 -6.47 -5.87
CA GLN A 47 -15.03 -6.46 -6.57
C GLN A 47 -14.91 -6.28 -8.08
N ILE A 48 -13.91 -5.52 -8.56
CA ILE A 48 -13.73 -5.19 -9.97
C ILE A 48 -12.64 -6.02 -10.66
N ALA A 49 -11.97 -6.90 -9.92
CA ALA A 49 -10.85 -7.68 -10.44
C ALA A 49 -11.25 -8.62 -11.58
N GLU A 50 -12.54 -9.00 -11.68
CA GLU A 50 -13.08 -9.89 -12.70
C GLU A 50 -12.24 -11.18 -12.84
N GLN A 51 -11.43 -11.24 -13.93
CA GLN A 51 -10.56 -12.38 -14.22
C GLN A 51 -9.14 -12.26 -13.62
N HIS A 52 -8.78 -11.09 -13.06
CA HIS A 52 -7.47 -10.89 -12.45
C HIS A 52 -7.39 -11.58 -11.10
N GLU A 53 -6.23 -12.09 -10.77
CA GLU A 53 -5.99 -12.74 -9.47
C GLU A 53 -5.51 -11.70 -8.46
N VAL A 54 -6.24 -11.55 -7.36
CA VAL A 54 -5.85 -10.67 -6.23
C VAL A 54 -5.43 -11.54 -5.06
N ILE A 55 -4.20 -11.35 -4.58
CA ILE A 55 -3.65 -12.03 -3.42
C ILE A 55 -3.40 -10.99 -2.32
N LEU A 56 -3.93 -11.22 -1.13
CA LEU A 56 -3.63 -10.41 0.04
C LEU A 56 -2.42 -10.98 0.79
N PHE A 57 -1.42 -10.14 1.03
CA PHE A 57 -0.23 -10.50 1.79
C PHE A 57 -0.29 -9.84 3.17
N ILE A 58 -0.35 -10.67 4.22
CA ILE A 58 -0.68 -10.29 5.59
C ILE A 58 0.48 -10.64 6.51
N ASN A 59 0.87 -9.71 7.38
CA ASN A 59 1.92 -9.88 8.38
C ASN A 59 1.32 -10.42 9.69
N ALA A 60 1.67 -11.66 10.07
CA ALA A 60 1.17 -12.31 11.28
C ALA A 60 1.73 -11.71 12.59
N ALA A 61 2.85 -10.98 12.55
CA ALA A 61 3.36 -10.30 13.74
C ALA A 61 2.42 -9.18 14.21
N LEU A 62 1.62 -8.62 13.32
CA LEU A 62 0.57 -7.63 13.59
C LEU A 62 -0.78 -8.34 13.85
N ARG A 63 -0.84 -9.14 14.92
CA ARG A 63 -1.89 -10.15 15.18
C ARG A 63 -3.31 -9.63 15.05
N GLU A 64 -3.66 -8.58 15.79
CA GLU A 64 -5.03 -8.03 15.77
C GLU A 64 -5.47 -7.60 14.37
N GLY A 65 -4.57 -6.93 13.63
CA GLY A 65 -4.80 -6.54 12.25
C GLY A 65 -4.90 -7.74 11.31
N ALA A 66 -4.04 -8.75 11.49
CA ALA A 66 -4.06 -9.97 10.70
C ALA A 66 -5.38 -10.74 10.86
N ASP A 67 -5.79 -10.99 12.12
CA ASP A 67 -7.02 -11.71 12.42
C ASP A 67 -8.26 -11.00 11.85
N ALA A 68 -8.29 -9.66 11.98
CA ALA A 68 -9.38 -8.84 11.45
C ALA A 68 -9.48 -8.93 9.91
N LEU A 69 -8.33 -8.80 9.20
CA LEU A 69 -8.29 -8.89 7.74
C LEU A 69 -8.66 -10.28 7.24
N ILE A 70 -8.13 -11.34 7.86
CA ILE A 70 -8.46 -12.72 7.50
C ILE A 70 -9.96 -12.98 7.70
N ALA A 71 -10.54 -12.52 8.82
CA ALA A 71 -11.96 -12.68 9.09
C ALA A 71 -12.83 -11.96 8.05
N GLU A 72 -12.42 -10.77 7.62
CA GLU A 72 -13.14 -9.97 6.65
C GLU A 72 -13.09 -10.58 5.24
N PHE A 73 -11.89 -10.90 4.75
CA PHE A 73 -11.69 -11.23 3.34
C PHE A 73 -11.86 -12.72 3.00
N ARG A 74 -11.86 -13.63 4.00
CA ARG A 74 -12.05 -15.07 3.77
C ARG A 74 -13.41 -15.45 3.13
N GLN A 75 -14.37 -14.54 3.15
CA GLN A 75 -15.68 -14.75 2.50
C GLN A 75 -15.71 -14.22 1.07
N GLN A 76 -14.72 -13.43 0.68
CA GLN A 76 -14.64 -12.75 -0.62
C GLN A 76 -13.56 -13.37 -1.51
N LEU A 77 -12.52 -13.96 -0.91
CA LEU A 77 -11.37 -14.55 -1.60
C LEU A 77 -11.20 -16.03 -1.21
N PRO A 78 -10.74 -16.88 -2.15
CA PRO A 78 -10.26 -18.23 -1.84
C PRO A 78 -9.13 -18.19 -0.81
N ARG A 79 -8.99 -19.28 -0.04
CA ARG A 79 -7.98 -19.36 1.03
C ARG A 79 -6.55 -19.17 0.53
N GLU A 80 -6.24 -19.67 -0.64
CA GLU A 80 -4.94 -19.58 -1.31
C GLU A 80 -4.57 -18.14 -1.74
N GLN A 81 -5.55 -17.26 -1.82
CA GLN A 81 -5.35 -15.83 -2.11
C GLN A 81 -5.19 -14.97 -0.84
N ILE A 82 -5.15 -15.60 0.34
CA ILE A 82 -4.83 -14.93 1.61
C ILE A 82 -3.55 -15.54 2.15
N VAL A 83 -2.43 -14.93 1.82
CA VAL A 83 -1.09 -15.39 2.19
C VAL A 83 -0.66 -14.71 3.48
N VAL A 84 -0.31 -15.51 4.48
CA VAL A 84 0.14 -15.02 5.79
C VAL A 84 1.64 -15.22 5.90
N PHE A 85 2.35 -14.12 6.07
CA PHE A 85 3.78 -14.08 6.35
C PHE A 85 4.01 -13.99 7.85
N GLU A 86 4.83 -14.87 8.41
CA GLU A 86 5.16 -14.89 9.84
C GLU A 86 6.64 -14.52 10.04
N PRO A 87 6.96 -13.23 10.24
CA PRO A 87 8.34 -12.80 10.46
C PRO A 87 8.79 -13.06 11.89
N MET A 88 10.10 -13.09 12.10
CA MET A 88 10.72 -13.24 13.42
C MET A 88 10.70 -11.88 14.17
N ALA A 89 9.65 -11.64 14.94
CA ALA A 89 9.53 -10.47 15.80
C ALA A 89 10.47 -10.53 17.04
N PRO A 90 10.74 -9.40 17.73
CA PRO A 90 10.24 -8.04 17.48
C PRO A 90 11.01 -7.33 16.35
N LEU A 91 10.31 -6.43 15.61
CA LEU A 91 10.82 -5.81 14.38
C LEU A 91 10.81 -4.27 14.41
N SER A 92 10.28 -3.65 15.47
CA SER A 92 10.27 -2.19 15.60
C SER A 92 11.66 -1.62 15.28
N PHE A 93 11.74 -0.74 14.29
CA PHE A 93 12.99 -0.11 13.86
C PHE A 93 13.57 0.84 14.92
N SER A 94 12.73 1.43 15.78
CA SER A 94 13.13 2.30 16.88
C SER A 94 13.97 1.58 17.94
N ALA A 95 13.83 0.24 18.06
CA ALA A 95 14.58 -0.55 19.02
C ALA A 95 15.99 -0.87 18.48
N VAL A 96 17.02 -0.41 19.19
CA VAL A 96 18.43 -0.42 18.78
C VAL A 96 18.93 -1.81 18.34
N GLY A 97 18.46 -2.90 18.94
CA GLY A 97 18.89 -4.27 18.64
C GLY A 97 18.23 -4.89 17.40
N ASN A 98 17.22 -4.26 16.84
CA ASN A 98 16.38 -4.87 15.78
C ASN A 98 16.86 -4.65 14.35
N ARG A 99 17.73 -3.68 14.08
CA ARG A 99 18.07 -3.26 12.72
C ARG A 99 18.52 -4.40 11.80
N ALA A 100 19.41 -5.26 12.25
CA ALA A 100 19.88 -6.40 11.44
C ALA A 100 18.74 -7.40 11.17
N ARG A 101 17.88 -7.61 12.16
CA ARG A 101 16.70 -8.48 12.02
C ARG A 101 15.70 -7.89 11.04
N VAL A 102 15.40 -6.60 11.13
CA VAL A 102 14.52 -5.90 10.18
C VAL A 102 15.03 -6.08 8.75
N LEU A 103 16.30 -5.81 8.48
CA LEU A 103 16.91 -5.97 7.14
C LEU A 103 16.79 -7.41 6.63
N ALA A 104 17.08 -8.40 7.48
CA ALA A 104 16.97 -9.81 7.11
C ALA A 104 15.51 -10.20 6.81
N MET A 105 14.56 -9.74 7.63
CA MET A 105 13.14 -10.06 7.45
C MET A 105 12.51 -9.31 6.26
N GLU A 106 12.94 -8.11 5.93
CA GLU A 106 12.54 -7.43 4.70
C GLU A 106 12.99 -8.21 3.46
N THR A 107 14.25 -8.69 3.46
CA THR A 107 14.77 -9.55 2.39
C THR A 107 13.95 -10.84 2.26
N MET A 108 13.64 -11.51 3.37
CA MET A 108 12.81 -12.72 3.38
C MET A 108 11.38 -12.45 2.91
N ARG A 109 10.79 -11.34 3.34
CA ARG A 109 9.46 -10.93 2.88
C ARG A 109 9.43 -10.76 1.37
N GLU A 110 10.39 -10.05 0.80
CA GLU A 110 10.47 -9.85 -0.65
C GLU A 110 10.74 -11.15 -1.40
N ALA A 111 11.57 -12.06 -0.86
CA ALA A 111 11.75 -13.38 -1.44
C ALA A 111 10.42 -14.16 -1.51
N MET A 112 9.62 -14.13 -0.43
CA MET A 112 8.29 -14.75 -0.43
C MET A 112 7.34 -14.08 -1.44
N LEU A 113 7.42 -12.77 -1.63
CA LEU A 113 6.64 -12.08 -2.66
C LEU A 113 7.06 -12.54 -4.07
N VAL A 114 8.37 -12.74 -4.33
CA VAL A 114 8.86 -13.30 -5.59
C VAL A 114 8.28 -14.69 -5.85
N ASP A 115 8.23 -15.55 -4.82
CA ASP A 115 7.71 -16.92 -4.93
C ASP A 115 6.21 -16.98 -5.24
N LEU A 116 5.48 -15.88 -5.03
CA LEU A 116 4.08 -15.74 -5.46
C LEU A 116 3.93 -15.42 -6.96
N GLU A 117 5.03 -15.18 -7.67
CA GLU A 117 5.06 -14.85 -9.10
C GLU A 117 4.09 -13.70 -9.47
N PRO A 118 4.13 -12.55 -8.77
CA PRO A 118 3.23 -11.43 -9.06
C PRO A 118 3.61 -10.72 -10.36
N ASP A 119 2.62 -10.22 -11.10
CA ASP A 119 2.85 -9.21 -12.13
C ASP A 119 3.13 -7.84 -11.50
N VAL A 120 2.45 -7.54 -10.36
CA VAL A 120 2.66 -6.31 -9.59
C VAL A 120 2.47 -6.58 -8.10
N VAL A 121 3.32 -6.00 -7.27
CA VAL A 121 3.12 -5.88 -5.82
C VAL A 121 2.67 -4.47 -5.49
N LEU A 122 1.49 -4.34 -4.89
CA LEU A 122 0.96 -3.07 -4.37
C LEU A 122 1.25 -2.96 -2.87
N LEU A 123 2.09 -2.00 -2.50
CA LEU A 123 2.29 -1.62 -1.10
C LEU A 123 1.27 -0.54 -0.71
N THR A 124 0.43 -0.84 0.25
CA THR A 124 -0.64 0.09 0.69
C THR A 124 -0.15 1.20 1.61
N SER A 125 1.00 1.00 2.28
CA SER A 125 1.75 2.02 3.03
C SER A 125 3.19 1.59 3.17
N LEU A 126 4.15 2.46 2.82
CA LEU A 126 5.58 2.15 2.90
C LEU A 126 6.21 2.61 4.22
N PHE A 127 5.69 3.66 4.86
CA PHE A 127 6.29 4.29 6.03
C PHE A 127 5.84 3.67 7.37
N GLU A 128 5.53 2.36 7.36
CA GLU A 128 5.20 1.57 8.55
C GLU A 128 6.44 0.89 9.14
N GLY A 129 6.39 0.47 10.42
CA GLY A 129 7.43 -0.33 11.08
C GLY A 129 8.43 0.46 11.93
N TYR A 130 8.21 1.75 12.19
CA TYR A 130 9.09 2.50 13.08
C TYR A 130 8.93 2.05 14.54
N ASN A 131 7.69 1.97 15.05
CA ASN A 131 7.37 1.60 16.44
C ASN A 131 6.62 0.27 16.59
N ASP A 132 6.38 -0.43 15.51
CA ASP A 132 5.64 -1.68 15.47
C ASP A 132 6.38 -2.75 14.64
N ASP A 133 5.78 -3.93 14.51
CA ASP A 133 6.35 -5.07 13.81
C ASP A 133 5.99 -5.11 12.32
N ALA A 134 5.60 -3.97 11.71
CA ALA A 134 5.41 -3.91 10.27
C ALA A 134 6.76 -3.99 9.54
N LEU A 135 6.71 -4.66 8.40
CA LEU A 135 7.83 -4.88 7.49
C LEU A 135 7.45 -4.48 6.07
N THR A 136 7.77 -3.27 5.71
CA THR A 136 7.53 -2.75 4.36
C THR A 136 8.86 -2.40 3.71
N SER A 137 9.09 -2.87 2.49
CA SER A 137 10.32 -2.58 1.74
C SER A 137 10.08 -2.64 0.24
N VAL A 138 10.95 -1.98 -0.50
CA VAL A 138 11.06 -2.04 -1.96
C VAL A 138 12.54 -2.21 -2.29
N GLY A 139 12.86 -3.22 -3.11
CA GLY A 139 14.21 -3.46 -3.61
C GLY A 139 15.19 -4.03 -2.59
N ALA A 140 14.73 -4.56 -1.44
CA ALA A 140 15.60 -5.19 -0.44
C ALA A 140 16.15 -6.55 -0.89
N TYR A 141 15.44 -7.25 -1.77
CA TYR A 141 15.84 -8.56 -2.31
C TYR A 141 16.00 -8.57 -3.82
N SER A 142 15.03 -8.00 -4.55
CA SER A 142 14.99 -8.09 -6.00
C SER A 142 14.29 -6.91 -6.65
N ASN A 143 14.91 -6.37 -7.71
CA ASN A 143 14.30 -5.35 -8.57
C ASN A 143 13.54 -5.97 -9.77
N LYS A 144 13.22 -7.27 -9.72
CA LYS A 144 12.54 -7.96 -10.83
C LYS A 144 11.01 -7.96 -10.71
N ILE A 145 10.47 -7.61 -9.54
CA ILE A 145 9.04 -7.51 -9.33
C ILE A 145 8.64 -6.06 -9.58
N ALA A 146 7.66 -5.84 -10.45
CA ALA A 146 7.07 -4.52 -10.58
C ALA A 146 6.35 -4.12 -9.29
N THR A 147 6.68 -2.95 -8.78
CA THR A 147 6.16 -2.44 -7.50
C THR A 147 5.37 -1.17 -7.69
N ALA A 148 4.21 -1.11 -7.08
CA ALA A 148 3.41 0.10 -6.95
C ALA A 148 3.24 0.46 -5.47
N VAL A 149 3.41 1.73 -5.12
CA VAL A 149 3.29 2.20 -3.73
C VAL A 149 2.22 3.27 -3.65
N ILE A 150 1.28 3.13 -2.71
CA ILE A 150 0.34 4.22 -2.41
C ILE A 150 1.12 5.31 -1.68
N HIS A 151 1.15 6.48 -2.31
CA HIS A 151 1.87 7.63 -1.80
C HIS A 151 0.89 8.64 -1.20
N TYR A 152 1.03 8.88 0.11
CA TYR A 152 0.17 9.81 0.86
C TYR A 152 0.77 11.21 0.88
N ASP A 153 1.94 11.39 1.50
CA ASP A 153 2.64 12.66 1.61
C ASP A 153 4.14 12.47 1.92
N LEU A 154 4.87 13.58 1.82
CA LEU A 154 6.28 13.73 2.22
C LEU A 154 6.44 14.89 3.21
N ILE A 155 5.44 15.15 4.03
CA ILE A 155 5.44 16.26 5.01
C ILE A 155 6.74 16.33 5.83
N PRO A 156 7.33 15.20 6.32
CA PRO A 156 8.58 15.26 7.07
C PRO A 156 9.81 15.74 6.26
N LEU A 157 9.78 15.69 4.92
CA LEU A 157 10.82 16.35 4.09
C LEU A 157 10.63 17.85 4.02
N ALA A 158 9.37 18.29 4.06
CA ALA A 158 9.04 19.72 4.03
C ALA A 158 9.21 20.37 5.41
N ILE A 159 8.97 19.63 6.48
CA ILE A 159 8.99 20.09 7.88
C ILE A 159 9.83 19.10 8.71
N PRO A 160 11.18 19.23 8.68
CA PRO A 160 12.09 18.27 9.36
C PRO A 160 11.88 18.17 10.87
N GLU A 161 11.23 19.15 11.50
CA GLU A 161 10.91 19.16 12.94
C GLU A 161 10.00 17.99 13.35
N TYR A 162 9.26 17.40 12.41
CA TYR A 162 8.50 16.16 12.64
C TYR A 162 9.40 14.94 12.90
N LEU A 163 10.68 15.00 12.49
CA LEU A 163 11.67 13.94 12.70
C LEU A 163 12.60 14.29 13.87
N SER A 164 12.05 14.36 15.08
CA SER A 164 12.75 14.87 16.26
C SER A 164 13.91 13.98 16.75
N ALA A 165 13.88 12.67 16.47
CA ALA A 165 14.94 11.73 16.85
C ALA A 165 15.79 11.31 15.63
N ALA A 166 17.11 11.20 15.83
CA ALA A 166 18.03 10.77 14.77
C ALA A 166 17.66 9.38 14.18
N SER A 167 17.15 8.46 15.00
CA SER A 167 16.67 7.16 14.54
C SER A 167 15.42 7.26 13.66
N GLN A 168 14.55 8.22 13.95
CA GLN A 168 13.36 8.50 13.15
C GLN A 168 13.72 9.11 11.80
N ALA A 169 14.65 10.07 11.80
CA ALA A 169 15.17 10.66 10.57
C ALA A 169 15.86 9.60 9.68
N HIS A 170 16.67 8.71 10.28
CA HIS A 170 17.30 7.62 9.54
C HIS A 170 16.29 6.63 8.97
N PHE A 171 15.26 6.24 9.74
CA PHE A 171 14.18 5.39 9.24
C PHE A 171 13.46 6.05 8.06
N PHE A 172 13.08 7.31 8.22
CA PHE A 172 12.36 8.05 7.19
C PHE A 172 13.18 8.17 5.91
N GLN A 173 14.45 8.56 6.02
CA GLN A 173 15.35 8.67 4.87
C GLN A 173 15.47 7.33 4.11
N ARG A 174 15.62 6.22 4.83
CA ARG A 174 15.66 4.90 4.24
C ARG A 174 14.36 4.55 3.48
N LYS A 175 13.20 4.92 4.03
CA LYS A 175 11.91 4.73 3.35
C LYS A 175 11.76 5.62 2.11
N VAL A 176 12.31 6.82 2.14
CA VAL A 176 12.38 7.70 0.95
C VAL A 176 13.22 7.05 -0.16
N GLU A 177 14.38 6.50 0.16
CA GLU A 177 15.23 5.78 -0.81
C GLU A 177 14.50 4.56 -1.42
N GLN A 178 13.75 3.83 -0.61
CA GLN A 178 12.90 2.73 -1.08
C GLN A 178 11.73 3.22 -1.94
N LEU A 179 11.13 4.35 -1.59
CA LEU A 179 10.06 4.95 -2.38
C LEU A 179 10.55 5.37 -3.77
N GLN A 180 11.76 5.94 -3.86
CA GLN A 180 12.41 6.28 -5.14
C GLN A 180 12.72 5.03 -5.99
N SER A 181 12.87 3.86 -5.37
CA SER A 181 13.14 2.59 -6.05
C SER A 181 11.87 1.88 -6.55
N ALA A 182 10.68 2.38 -6.21
CA ALA A 182 9.43 1.83 -6.70
C ALA A 182 9.21 2.15 -8.19
N ASP A 183 8.60 1.21 -8.93
CA ASP A 183 8.32 1.43 -10.36
C ASP A 183 7.19 2.44 -10.58
N LEU A 184 6.23 2.51 -9.64
CA LEU A 184 5.07 3.38 -9.74
C LEU A 184 4.62 3.91 -8.38
N LEU A 185 4.40 5.20 -8.28
CA LEU A 185 3.76 5.84 -7.14
C LEU A 185 2.30 6.16 -7.48
N LEU A 186 1.39 5.68 -6.64
CA LEU A 186 -0.04 5.94 -6.72
C LEU A 186 -0.39 7.03 -5.70
N ALA A 187 -0.32 8.28 -6.10
CA ALA A 187 -0.53 9.41 -5.21
C ALA A 187 -2.03 9.69 -4.99
N ILE A 188 -2.40 10.00 -3.76
CA ILE A 188 -3.79 10.22 -3.36
C ILE A 188 -4.36 11.59 -3.76
N SER A 189 -3.51 12.48 -4.26
CA SER A 189 -3.91 13.82 -4.69
C SER A 189 -2.90 14.41 -5.68
N GLN A 190 -3.30 15.48 -6.38
CA GLN A 190 -2.38 16.20 -7.25
C GLN A 190 -1.21 16.81 -6.45
N ALA A 191 -1.48 17.36 -5.27
CA ALA A 191 -0.43 17.89 -4.40
C ALA A 191 0.60 16.83 -4.01
N SER A 192 0.15 15.59 -3.72
CA SER A 192 1.07 14.46 -3.43
C SER A 192 1.87 14.03 -4.67
N CYS A 193 1.28 14.13 -5.89
CA CYS A 193 2.02 13.90 -7.14
C CYS A 193 3.14 14.93 -7.31
N ASP A 194 2.78 16.20 -7.24
CA ASP A 194 3.70 17.32 -7.48
C ASP A 194 4.85 17.29 -6.46
N ASP A 195 4.53 17.03 -5.19
CA ASP A 195 5.51 16.92 -4.11
C ASP A 195 6.47 15.72 -4.31
N ALA A 196 5.95 14.57 -4.78
CA ALA A 196 6.78 13.41 -5.10
C ALA A 196 7.72 13.67 -6.28
N ILE A 197 7.23 14.25 -7.37
CA ILE A 197 8.03 14.57 -8.54
C ILE A 197 9.15 15.56 -8.18
N GLU A 198 8.81 16.63 -7.44
CA GLU A 198 9.76 17.66 -7.06
C GLU A 198 10.81 17.17 -6.06
N ARG A 199 10.37 16.51 -4.96
CA ARG A 199 11.27 16.17 -3.84
C ARG A 199 12.03 14.86 -4.04
N LEU A 200 11.48 13.93 -4.81
CA LEU A 200 12.13 12.65 -5.07
C LEU A 200 12.84 12.64 -6.44
N GLU A 201 12.77 13.73 -7.20
CA GLU A 201 13.35 13.87 -8.55
C GLU A 201 12.86 12.76 -9.51
N LEU A 202 11.59 12.36 -9.37
CA LEU A 202 10.97 11.33 -10.21
C LEU A 202 10.49 11.90 -11.54
N VAL A 203 10.44 11.05 -12.56
CA VAL A 203 9.80 11.41 -13.82
C VAL A 203 8.27 11.32 -13.70
N ALA A 204 7.55 12.19 -14.40
CA ALA A 204 6.10 12.30 -14.26
C ALA A 204 5.36 10.97 -14.55
N GLU A 205 5.91 10.14 -15.42
CA GLU A 205 5.35 8.83 -15.79
C GLU A 205 5.39 7.81 -14.64
N GLN A 206 6.24 8.02 -13.62
CA GLN A 206 6.34 7.18 -12.44
C GLN A 206 5.32 7.54 -11.35
N VAL A 207 4.58 8.64 -11.51
CA VAL A 207 3.64 9.13 -10.48
C VAL A 207 2.26 9.34 -11.07
N VAL A 208 1.27 8.61 -10.57
CA VAL A 208 -0.11 8.68 -11.04
C VAL A 208 -1.02 9.15 -9.92
N ASN A 209 -1.80 10.20 -10.19
CA ASN A 209 -2.84 10.64 -9.26
C ASN A 209 -4.05 9.69 -9.34
N ILE A 210 -4.28 8.91 -8.29
CA ILE A 210 -5.43 8.01 -8.17
C ILE A 210 -6.58 8.62 -7.36
N GLY A 211 -6.36 9.80 -6.78
CA GLY A 211 -7.32 10.49 -5.94
C GLY A 211 -7.54 9.82 -4.58
N ALA A 212 -8.30 10.50 -3.73
CA ALA A 212 -8.80 9.94 -2.48
C ALA A 212 -10.32 9.88 -2.55
N ALA A 213 -10.86 8.66 -2.60
CA ALA A 213 -12.30 8.44 -2.56
C ALA A 213 -12.81 8.36 -1.12
N VAL A 214 -14.04 8.80 -0.91
CA VAL A 214 -14.73 8.69 0.37
C VAL A 214 -15.48 7.36 0.41
N GLU A 215 -15.52 6.71 1.57
CA GLU A 215 -16.27 5.49 1.79
C GLU A 215 -17.77 5.73 1.55
N GLN A 216 -18.50 4.74 1.01
CA GLN A 216 -19.92 4.87 0.61
C GLN A 216 -20.87 5.28 1.74
N GLY A 217 -20.44 5.26 3.00
CA GLY A 217 -21.23 5.72 4.16
C GLY A 217 -21.19 7.22 4.44
N PHE A 218 -20.32 7.97 3.74
CA PHE A 218 -20.22 9.41 3.91
C PHE A 218 -21.10 10.15 2.89
N PHE A 219 -22.35 10.36 3.23
CA PHE A 219 -23.23 11.24 2.48
C PHE A 219 -23.31 12.61 3.17
N PRO A 220 -23.49 13.70 2.41
CA PRO A 220 -23.83 14.98 3.02
C PRO A 220 -25.06 14.80 3.89
N ASP A 221 -24.99 15.23 5.15
CA ASP A 221 -26.15 15.22 6.03
C ASP A 221 -27.21 16.15 5.42
N SER A 222 -28.36 15.61 5.07
CA SER A 222 -29.48 16.40 4.53
C SER A 222 -30.16 17.25 5.59
N ASP A 223 -29.75 17.09 6.86
CA ASP A 223 -30.27 17.88 7.97
C ASP A 223 -29.52 19.20 8.12
N SER A 224 -30.16 20.27 7.62
CA SER A 224 -29.62 21.64 7.71
C SER A 224 -29.34 22.11 9.16
N SER A 225 -29.85 21.43 10.18
CA SER A 225 -29.60 21.71 11.60
C SER A 225 -28.20 21.25 12.05
N ALA A 226 -27.60 20.23 11.40
CA ALA A 226 -26.26 19.76 11.70
C ALA A 226 -25.17 20.72 11.19
N LEU A 227 -25.39 21.37 10.05
CA LEU A 227 -24.50 22.39 9.50
C LEU A 227 -24.43 23.65 10.39
N ALA A 228 -25.53 24.03 11.03
CA ALA A 228 -25.58 25.16 11.94
C ALA A 228 -24.77 24.95 13.25
N ARG A 229 -24.57 23.69 13.69
CA ARG A 229 -23.79 23.36 14.90
C ARG A 229 -22.29 23.30 14.66
N ALA A 230 -21.85 23.12 13.42
CA ALA A 230 -20.43 23.09 13.06
C ALA A 230 -19.82 24.50 12.85
N SER A 231 -20.64 25.56 12.91
CA SER A 231 -20.25 26.96 12.65
C SER A 231 -20.04 27.75 13.97
N HIS A 232 -20.01 27.10 15.10
CA HIS A 232 -19.68 27.65 16.42
C HIS A 232 -18.52 26.87 17.06
#